data_18b0c606b6dfe848ac3c2806c984043f
#
_entry.id   18b0c606b6dfe848ac3c2806c984043f
#
_cell.length_a   1.000
_cell.length_b   1.000
_cell.length_c   1.000
_cell.angle_alpha   90.00
_cell.angle_beta   90.00
_cell.angle_gamma   90.00
#
_symmetry.space_group_name_H-M   'P 1'
#
loop_
_entity.id
_entity.type
_entity.pdbx_description
1 polymer ?
#
loop_
_entity_poly.entity_id
_entity_poly.type
_entity_poly.pdbx_seq_one_letter_code
_entity_poly.pdbx_strand_id
1 'polypeptide(L)'
;MTHVVVIHGLRTSSRQTNVDNVLSFSRNLRCQKVTNVNVLGRIPRHVSPDAVILTYDTLAFRTWPIWNQLVNRIMPLIESTPVRIAFPQDDYTNCQILDEFFSSAKMKHVYSPINSDLEVLYPQSTSRSIRFAEALTGYVDDNFTKREAKFSRPFALRKLDLGQRVRLLDPHLGSRAAQKAEIAVQFAAAAKDMGFSCDVSTSPKDVLLGENWFQFLGNTRFTVGAKGGASIVDPRGKLADKVRRLRARHPHLSRRELGDRLNLSDVMCGDFSAVSPRLFEAAAMGTCQILLRDHYFDGFEPWRHYVPLDSGGAIDPRVWKVMRDIDLAGEIVRASQAFLLETERFTYAKFLAQVALETGIEQTNEKTIISDSSADLDVVVGNSSLILPWLQSYLSRAILRGVLKRVERELKAGRFMKLNDSDSDYSDHVETNRDKILKWIDGFQSGDLIIESLVVPWRTASSFMSSLTAR
;
A
#
# COMPACT_ATOMS: atom_id res chain seq x y z
N MET A 1 -23.96 22.00 10.73
CA MET A 1 -22.54 21.79 11.13
C MET A 1 -22.05 20.53 10.46
N THR A 2 -21.11 20.61 9.52
CA THR A 2 -20.67 19.40 8.80
C THR A 2 -19.57 18.69 9.57
N HIS A 3 -19.90 17.50 10.07
CA HIS A 3 -18.97 16.61 10.76
C HIS A 3 -18.65 15.40 9.85
N VAL A 4 -17.38 15.23 9.50
CA VAL A 4 -16.87 14.12 8.69
C VAL A 4 -16.07 13.16 9.57
N VAL A 5 -16.36 11.87 9.46
CA VAL A 5 -15.54 10.82 10.10
C VAL A 5 -14.71 10.13 9.03
N VAL A 6 -13.40 10.11 9.20
CA VAL A 6 -12.45 9.40 8.33
C VAL A 6 -12.01 8.12 9.05
N ILE A 7 -12.42 6.97 8.50
CA ILE A 7 -12.04 5.65 9.04
C ILE A 7 -10.80 5.17 8.28
N HIS A 8 -9.72 4.93 9.03
CA HIS A 8 -8.44 4.48 8.48
C HIS A 8 -7.90 3.23 9.20
N GLY A 9 -6.98 2.54 8.54
CA GLY A 9 -6.34 1.32 9.04
C GLY A 9 -4.81 1.47 9.21
N LEU A 10 -4.32 2.70 9.45
CA LEU A 10 -2.89 2.97 9.62
C LEU A 10 -2.30 2.17 10.77
N ARG A 11 -1.07 1.72 10.56
CA ARG A 11 -0.25 0.96 11.51
C ARG A 11 1.13 1.60 11.57
N THR A 12 1.91 1.31 12.62
CA THR A 12 3.31 1.77 12.76
C THR A 12 4.19 1.35 11.59
N SER A 13 3.87 0.22 10.94
CA SER A 13 4.55 -0.27 9.74
C SER A 13 4.00 0.33 8.43
N SER A 14 3.08 1.28 8.49
CA SER A 14 2.55 1.93 7.29
C SER A 14 3.62 2.77 6.61
N ARG A 15 3.64 2.75 5.27
CA ARG A 15 4.53 3.63 4.50
C ARG A 15 4.14 5.08 4.71
N GLN A 16 5.12 5.97 4.62
CA GLN A 16 4.88 7.41 4.79
C GLN A 16 3.81 7.94 3.81
N THR A 17 3.83 7.50 2.57
CA THR A 17 2.80 7.83 1.56
C THR A 17 1.38 7.49 2.04
N ASN A 18 1.22 6.36 2.74
CA ASN A 18 -0.09 5.95 3.26
C ASN A 18 -0.52 6.86 4.41
N VAL A 19 0.42 7.22 5.28
CA VAL A 19 0.17 8.16 6.38
C VAL A 19 -0.23 9.52 5.83
N ASP A 20 0.51 10.04 4.86
CA ASP A 20 0.23 11.33 4.22
C ASP A 20 -1.14 11.33 3.53
N ASN A 21 -1.47 10.25 2.81
CA ASN A 21 -2.78 10.09 2.17
C ASN A 21 -3.93 10.19 3.17
N VAL A 22 -3.88 9.43 4.26
CA VAL A 22 -4.92 9.47 5.30
C VAL A 22 -5.00 10.84 5.97
N LEU A 23 -3.86 11.41 6.35
CA LEU A 23 -3.83 12.72 7.01
C LEU A 23 -4.24 13.86 6.08
N SER A 24 -4.12 13.68 4.76
CA SER A 24 -4.56 14.68 3.80
C SER A 24 -6.06 14.93 3.87
N PHE A 25 -6.88 13.92 4.18
CA PHE A 25 -8.32 14.11 4.34
C PHE A 25 -8.62 15.12 5.45
N SER A 26 -8.02 14.95 6.62
CA SER A 26 -8.25 15.87 7.74
C SER A 26 -7.63 17.27 7.55
N ARG A 27 -6.54 17.36 6.76
CA ARG A 27 -5.87 18.65 6.50
C ARG A 27 -6.57 19.48 5.42
N ASN A 28 -7.17 18.82 4.42
CA ASN A 28 -7.67 19.49 3.22
C ASN A 28 -9.21 19.51 3.10
N LEU A 29 -9.93 18.70 3.87
CA LEU A 29 -11.38 18.85 3.98
C LEU A 29 -11.71 20.11 4.79
N ARG A 30 -12.27 21.10 4.11
CA ARG A 30 -12.70 22.37 4.73
C ARG A 30 -14.12 22.25 5.26
N CYS A 31 -14.33 21.36 6.25
CA CYS A 31 -15.59 21.23 6.97
C CYS A 31 -15.38 21.61 8.44
N GLN A 32 -16.46 21.77 9.21
CA GLN A 32 -16.33 22.24 10.58
C GLN A 32 -15.54 21.29 11.46
N LYS A 33 -15.78 19.98 11.31
CA LYS A 33 -15.12 18.95 12.12
C LYS A 33 -14.73 17.75 11.30
N VAL A 34 -13.50 17.28 11.44
CA VAL A 34 -13.03 15.98 10.98
C VAL A 34 -12.60 15.15 12.18
N THR A 35 -13.10 13.93 12.27
CA THR A 35 -12.66 12.96 13.28
C THR A 35 -12.00 11.78 12.58
N ASN A 36 -10.71 11.57 12.85
CA ASN A 36 -10.00 10.39 12.40
C ASN A 36 -10.30 9.22 13.35
N VAL A 37 -10.63 8.07 12.78
CA VAL A 37 -10.97 6.85 13.52
C VAL A 37 -10.14 5.70 12.98
N ASN A 38 -9.27 5.14 13.80
CA ASN A 38 -8.57 3.93 13.41
C ASN A 38 -9.51 2.71 13.56
N VAL A 39 -9.70 1.96 12.46
CA VAL A 39 -10.58 0.77 12.44
C VAL A 39 -10.14 -0.32 13.42
N LEU A 40 -8.86 -0.36 13.77
CA LEU A 40 -8.32 -1.28 14.78
C LEU A 40 -8.51 -0.77 16.21
N GLY A 41 -8.75 0.53 16.39
CA GLY A 41 -8.97 1.20 17.67
C GLY A 41 -10.44 1.20 18.13
N ARG A 42 -10.78 2.13 18.97
CA ARG A 42 -12.15 2.31 19.48
C ARG A 42 -13.03 3.04 18.45
N ILE A 43 -14.10 2.41 18.01
CA ILE A 43 -15.09 3.04 17.13
C ILE A 43 -16.06 3.84 18.00
N PRO A 44 -16.30 5.14 17.74
CA PRO A 44 -17.27 5.95 18.47
C PRO A 44 -18.70 5.41 18.29
N ARG A 45 -19.42 5.23 19.39
CA ARG A 45 -20.79 4.66 19.36
C ARG A 45 -21.90 5.70 19.37
N HIS A 46 -21.59 6.94 19.73
CA HIS A 46 -22.59 8.01 19.93
C HIS A 46 -22.27 9.23 19.05
N VAL A 47 -21.78 8.97 17.87
CA VAL A 47 -21.48 10.01 16.89
C VAL A 47 -22.39 9.79 15.70
N SER A 48 -23.09 10.83 15.28
CA SER A 48 -23.88 10.84 14.05
C SER A 48 -23.25 11.83 13.08
N PRO A 49 -22.25 11.42 12.30
CA PRO A 49 -21.60 12.32 11.35
C PRO A 49 -22.49 12.53 10.11
N ASP A 50 -22.27 13.65 9.43
CA ASP A 50 -22.93 13.96 8.15
C ASP A 50 -22.31 13.12 7.02
N ALA A 51 -21.01 12.83 7.10
CA ALA A 51 -20.32 11.99 6.14
C ALA A 51 -19.32 11.04 6.80
N VAL A 52 -19.17 9.84 6.22
CA VAL A 52 -18.14 8.87 6.55
C VAL A 52 -17.29 8.58 5.32
N ILE A 53 -15.98 8.60 5.50
CA ILE A 53 -14.98 8.29 4.49
C ILE A 53 -14.23 7.03 4.91
N LEU A 54 -14.23 6.01 4.05
CA LEU A 54 -13.43 4.80 4.23
C LEU A 54 -12.18 4.90 3.36
N THR A 55 -11.02 4.94 3.98
CA THR A 55 -9.75 5.03 3.26
C THR A 55 -9.29 3.67 2.74
N TYR A 56 -8.39 3.68 1.77
CA TYR A 56 -7.92 2.46 1.11
C TYR A 56 -7.24 1.48 2.10
N ASP A 57 -6.56 1.95 3.09
CA ASP A 57 -5.87 1.12 4.08
C ASP A 57 -6.86 0.42 5.04
N THR A 58 -8.05 1.01 5.30
CA THR A 58 -9.18 0.31 5.90
C THR A 58 -9.71 -0.78 4.98
N LEU A 59 -9.97 -0.43 3.72
CA LEU A 59 -10.52 -1.36 2.73
C LEU A 59 -9.53 -2.46 2.34
N ALA A 60 -8.22 -2.26 2.52
CA ALA A 60 -7.19 -3.26 2.30
C ALA A 60 -7.31 -4.47 3.25
N PHE A 61 -7.97 -4.32 4.41
CA PHE A 61 -8.24 -5.44 5.32
C PHE A 61 -9.16 -6.51 4.73
N ARG A 62 -9.83 -6.26 3.59
CA ARG A 62 -10.61 -7.28 2.86
C ARG A 62 -9.80 -8.52 2.48
N THR A 63 -8.49 -8.37 2.40
CA THR A 63 -7.57 -9.48 2.13
C THR A 63 -7.16 -10.25 3.40
N TRP A 64 -7.66 -9.84 4.56
CA TRP A 64 -7.31 -10.38 5.86
C TRP A 64 -8.50 -11.11 6.49
N PRO A 65 -8.26 -12.19 7.25
CA PRO A 65 -9.33 -12.96 7.91
C PRO A 65 -10.19 -12.16 8.89
N ILE A 66 -9.69 -11.04 9.40
CA ILE A 66 -10.42 -10.17 10.35
C ILE A 66 -11.45 -9.24 9.67
N TRP A 67 -11.55 -9.25 8.35
CA TRP A 67 -12.41 -8.33 7.59
C TRP A 67 -13.84 -8.26 8.11
N ASN A 68 -14.50 -9.40 8.24
CA ASN A 68 -15.89 -9.44 8.69
C ASN A 68 -16.07 -8.86 10.11
N GLN A 69 -15.09 -9.06 10.99
CA GLN A 69 -15.12 -8.50 12.36
C GLN A 69 -14.99 -6.96 12.30
N LEU A 70 -14.10 -6.46 11.46
CA LEU A 70 -13.93 -5.02 11.27
C LEU A 70 -15.18 -4.39 10.66
N VAL A 71 -15.77 -5.01 9.64
CA VAL A 71 -17.02 -4.57 9.03
C VAL A 71 -18.13 -4.48 10.09
N ASN A 72 -18.35 -5.54 10.88
CA ASN A 72 -19.37 -5.53 11.93
C ASN A 72 -19.17 -4.42 12.96
N ARG A 73 -17.93 -4.00 13.22
CA ARG A 73 -17.63 -2.91 14.16
C ARG A 73 -17.92 -1.52 13.59
N ILE A 74 -17.66 -1.31 12.29
CA ILE A 74 -17.85 0.00 11.65
C ILE A 74 -19.25 0.16 11.05
N MET A 75 -19.96 -0.93 10.78
CA MET A 75 -21.26 -0.89 10.12
C MET A 75 -22.30 0.00 10.84
N PRO A 76 -22.45 -0.04 12.17
CA PRO A 76 -23.41 0.85 12.86
C PRO A 76 -23.12 2.34 12.62
N LEU A 77 -21.84 2.73 12.55
CA LEU A 77 -21.45 4.11 12.24
C LEU A 77 -21.75 4.45 10.78
N ILE A 78 -21.47 3.54 9.85
CA ILE A 78 -21.78 3.73 8.42
C ILE A 78 -23.28 3.87 8.20
N GLU A 79 -24.07 2.98 8.80
CA GLU A 79 -25.54 2.98 8.64
C GLU A 79 -26.21 4.23 9.19
N SER A 80 -25.67 4.80 10.28
CA SER A 80 -26.16 6.04 10.85
C SER A 80 -25.78 7.31 10.06
N THR A 81 -24.91 7.16 9.04
CA THR A 81 -24.34 8.29 8.29
C THR A 81 -25.04 8.44 6.92
N PRO A 82 -25.52 9.63 6.55
CA PRO A 82 -26.24 9.83 5.28
C PRO A 82 -25.30 9.81 4.07
N VAL A 83 -24.09 10.40 4.15
CA VAL A 83 -23.11 10.45 3.06
C VAL A 83 -22.01 9.44 3.31
N ARG A 84 -21.89 8.45 2.41
CA ARG A 84 -20.96 7.29 2.56
C ARG A 84 -20.04 7.22 1.37
N ILE A 85 -18.73 7.36 1.64
CA ILE A 85 -17.69 7.52 0.62
C ILE A 85 -16.61 6.47 0.85
N ALA A 86 -16.13 5.83 -0.22
CA ALA A 86 -15.06 4.86 -0.17
C ALA A 86 -13.95 5.21 -1.18
N PHE A 87 -12.71 5.00 -0.76
CA PHE A 87 -11.49 5.17 -1.57
C PHE A 87 -10.72 3.84 -1.62
N PRO A 88 -11.15 2.85 -2.43
CA PRO A 88 -10.40 1.62 -2.60
C PRO A 88 -9.09 1.85 -3.36
N GLN A 89 -8.16 0.90 -3.23
CA GLN A 89 -6.99 0.73 -4.10
C GLN A 89 -6.74 -0.77 -4.26
N ASP A 90 -5.95 -1.13 -5.31
CA ASP A 90 -5.71 -2.52 -5.68
C ASP A 90 -7.02 -3.31 -5.88
N ASP A 91 -7.97 -2.69 -6.55
CA ASP A 91 -9.37 -3.10 -6.70
C ASP A 91 -9.51 -4.49 -7.35
N TYR A 92 -8.54 -4.89 -8.17
CA TYR A 92 -8.46 -6.21 -8.80
C TYR A 92 -8.25 -7.36 -7.81
N THR A 93 -7.94 -7.08 -6.55
CA THR A 93 -7.74 -8.08 -5.50
C THR A 93 -8.95 -8.11 -4.56
N ASN A 94 -9.59 -9.27 -4.40
CA ASN A 94 -10.77 -9.44 -3.55
C ASN A 94 -11.90 -8.42 -3.88
N CYS A 95 -12.05 -8.06 -5.15
CA CYS A 95 -13.03 -7.06 -5.60
C CYS A 95 -14.46 -7.46 -5.29
N GLN A 96 -14.80 -8.75 -5.37
CA GLN A 96 -16.13 -9.23 -5.05
C GLN A 96 -16.47 -9.01 -3.56
N ILE A 97 -15.49 -9.10 -2.67
CA ILE A 97 -15.68 -8.80 -1.24
C ILE A 97 -15.96 -7.32 -1.03
N LEU A 98 -15.27 -6.43 -1.78
CA LEU A 98 -15.57 -4.99 -1.76
C LEU A 98 -16.94 -4.69 -2.35
N ASP A 99 -17.29 -5.30 -3.46
CA ASP A 99 -18.59 -5.11 -4.13
C ASP A 99 -19.76 -5.49 -3.23
N GLU A 100 -19.67 -6.65 -2.58
CA GLU A 100 -20.65 -7.10 -1.58
C GLU A 100 -20.73 -6.12 -0.39
N PHE A 101 -19.57 -5.63 0.08
CA PHE A 101 -19.52 -4.65 1.17
C PHE A 101 -20.12 -3.30 0.75
N PHE A 102 -19.74 -2.74 -0.38
CA PHE A 102 -20.28 -1.46 -0.87
C PHE A 102 -21.80 -1.52 -1.06
N SER A 103 -22.26 -2.63 -1.59
CA SER A 103 -23.67 -2.91 -1.78
C SER A 103 -24.43 -3.01 -0.46
N SER A 104 -23.94 -3.78 0.52
CA SER A 104 -24.57 -3.95 1.84
C SER A 104 -24.51 -2.68 2.69
N ALA A 105 -23.39 -1.97 2.67
CA ALA A 105 -23.20 -0.70 3.36
C ALA A 105 -23.94 0.47 2.67
N LYS A 106 -24.60 0.22 1.52
CA LYS A 106 -25.27 1.23 0.71
C LYS A 106 -24.37 2.44 0.47
N MET A 107 -23.10 2.18 0.06
CA MET A 107 -22.18 3.26 -0.29
C MET A 107 -22.80 4.12 -1.38
N LYS A 108 -22.50 5.42 -1.37
CA LYS A 108 -23.04 6.35 -2.37
C LYS A 108 -22.00 6.76 -3.39
N HIS A 109 -20.75 6.93 -2.96
CA HIS A 109 -19.65 7.36 -3.79
C HIS A 109 -18.45 6.46 -3.58
N VAL A 110 -17.86 5.98 -4.66
CA VAL A 110 -16.63 5.19 -4.67
C VAL A 110 -15.64 5.86 -5.62
N TYR A 111 -14.50 6.25 -5.08
CA TYR A 111 -13.42 6.88 -5.83
C TYR A 111 -12.30 5.86 -6.03
N SER A 112 -12.25 5.26 -7.22
CA SER A 112 -11.32 4.18 -7.57
C SER A 112 -10.19 4.71 -8.46
N PRO A 113 -8.95 4.21 -8.30
CA PRO A 113 -7.87 4.48 -9.26
C PRO A 113 -8.02 3.70 -10.57
N ILE A 114 -8.96 2.76 -10.63
CA ILE A 114 -9.33 1.98 -11.82
C ILE A 114 -10.65 2.53 -12.31
N ASN A 115 -10.66 3.11 -13.50
CA ASN A 115 -11.84 3.71 -14.11
C ASN A 115 -12.40 2.92 -15.31
N SER A 116 -11.66 1.86 -15.72
CA SER A 116 -12.11 0.90 -16.74
C SER A 116 -12.68 -0.36 -16.10
N ASP A 117 -13.57 -1.03 -16.84
CA ASP A 117 -14.09 -2.35 -16.49
C ASP A 117 -14.72 -2.44 -15.09
N LEU A 118 -15.37 -1.36 -14.65
CA LEU A 118 -16.00 -1.29 -13.32
C LEU A 118 -17.08 -2.35 -13.12
N GLU A 119 -17.79 -2.73 -14.18
CA GLU A 119 -18.79 -3.81 -14.17
C GLU A 119 -18.14 -5.18 -13.89
N VAL A 120 -16.87 -5.35 -14.24
CA VAL A 120 -16.11 -6.56 -13.94
C VAL A 120 -15.68 -6.59 -12.47
N LEU A 121 -15.26 -5.45 -11.94
CA LEU A 121 -14.80 -5.32 -10.56
C LEU A 121 -15.96 -5.26 -9.55
N TYR A 122 -17.04 -4.57 -9.92
CA TYR A 122 -18.14 -4.16 -9.02
C TYR A 122 -19.53 -4.37 -9.62
N PRO A 123 -19.88 -5.61 -10.05
CA PRO A 123 -21.15 -5.87 -10.77
C PRO A 123 -22.41 -5.54 -9.96
N GLN A 124 -22.38 -5.74 -8.63
CA GLN A 124 -23.55 -5.42 -7.79
C GLN A 124 -23.67 -3.92 -7.52
N SER A 125 -22.53 -3.24 -7.29
CA SER A 125 -22.50 -1.82 -6.97
C SER A 125 -22.86 -0.95 -8.16
N THR A 126 -22.38 -1.30 -9.36
CA THR A 126 -22.73 -0.60 -10.60
C THR A 126 -24.22 -0.73 -10.93
N SER A 127 -24.82 -1.91 -10.71
CA SER A 127 -26.26 -2.14 -10.91
C SER A 127 -27.14 -1.41 -9.89
N ARG A 128 -26.60 -1.00 -8.74
CA ARG A 128 -27.31 -0.31 -7.64
C ARG A 128 -27.16 1.20 -7.64
N SER A 129 -26.70 1.80 -8.72
CA SER A 129 -26.55 3.26 -8.86
C SER A 129 -25.56 3.87 -7.85
N ILE A 130 -24.57 3.12 -7.40
CA ILE A 130 -23.42 3.69 -6.68
C ILE A 130 -22.61 4.52 -7.69
N ARG A 131 -22.27 5.74 -7.34
CA ARG A 131 -21.48 6.62 -8.19
C ARG A 131 -20.01 6.26 -8.07
N PHE A 132 -19.41 5.88 -9.19
CA PHE A 132 -17.97 5.70 -9.31
C PHE A 132 -17.35 6.93 -9.95
N ALA A 133 -16.21 7.35 -9.41
CA ALA A 133 -15.38 8.41 -9.96
C ALA A 133 -13.89 8.03 -9.83
N GLU A 134 -13.06 8.66 -10.65
CA GLU A 134 -11.63 8.41 -10.62
C GLU A 134 -10.97 9.10 -9.42
N ALA A 135 -10.05 8.39 -8.76
CA ALA A 135 -9.10 8.94 -7.81
C ALA A 135 -7.69 8.44 -8.12
N LEU A 136 -6.70 9.27 -7.94
CA LEU A 136 -5.31 8.81 -8.01
C LEU A 136 -4.94 8.02 -6.75
N THR A 137 -3.90 7.19 -6.85
CA THR A 137 -3.38 6.44 -5.70
C THR A 137 -2.61 7.32 -4.70
N GLY A 138 -2.43 8.60 -5.01
CA GLY A 138 -1.85 9.65 -4.19
C GLY A 138 -1.81 10.95 -4.96
N TYR A 139 -1.68 12.04 -4.25
CA TYR A 139 -1.67 13.41 -4.76
C TYR A 139 -0.47 14.17 -4.21
N VAL A 140 -0.27 15.39 -4.68
CA VAL A 140 0.73 16.31 -4.15
C VAL A 140 0.37 16.71 -2.73
N ASP A 141 1.30 16.47 -1.80
CA ASP A 141 1.18 16.76 -0.38
C ASP A 141 1.98 18.02 -0.01
N ASP A 142 1.47 18.86 0.88
CA ASP A 142 2.15 20.07 1.37
C ASP A 142 3.52 19.78 2.01
N ASN A 143 3.74 18.54 2.47
CA ASN A 143 5.02 18.13 3.03
C ASN A 143 6.11 17.89 1.97
N PHE A 144 5.76 17.83 0.68
CA PHE A 144 6.77 17.60 -0.37
C PHE A 144 7.83 18.70 -0.40
N THR A 145 7.44 19.96 -0.31
CA THR A 145 8.37 21.10 -0.23
C THR A 145 9.30 21.00 0.99
N LYS A 146 8.78 20.58 2.14
CA LYS A 146 9.58 20.38 3.35
C LYS A 146 10.58 19.24 3.19
N ARG A 147 10.16 18.15 2.55
CA ARG A 147 11.02 16.99 2.27
C ARG A 147 12.07 17.30 1.22
N GLU A 148 11.72 18.05 0.19
CA GLU A 148 12.66 18.54 -0.81
C GLU A 148 13.77 19.35 -0.14
N ALA A 149 13.42 20.35 0.64
CA ALA A 149 14.39 21.19 1.36
C ALA A 149 15.29 20.39 2.32
N LYS A 150 14.76 19.31 2.92
CA LYS A 150 15.48 18.48 3.89
C LYS A 150 16.41 17.46 3.22
N PHE A 151 15.98 16.84 2.13
CA PHE A 151 16.63 15.63 1.59
C PHE A 151 17.15 15.78 0.17
N SER A 152 16.61 16.70 -0.66
CA SER A 152 17.05 16.83 -2.03
C SER A 152 18.44 17.45 -2.08
N ARG A 153 19.32 16.83 -2.90
CA ARG A 153 20.64 17.38 -3.21
C ARG A 153 20.63 17.97 -4.62
N PRO A 154 21.46 18.98 -4.89
CA PRO A 154 21.70 19.44 -6.26
C PRO A 154 21.98 18.24 -7.18
N PHE A 155 21.35 18.18 -8.33
CA PHE A 155 21.38 17.01 -9.23
C PHE A 155 22.81 16.54 -9.55
N ALA A 156 23.73 17.47 -9.80
CA ALA A 156 25.14 17.19 -10.06
C ALA A 156 25.88 16.53 -8.89
N LEU A 157 25.45 16.79 -7.63
CA LEU A 157 26.12 16.31 -6.42
C LEU A 157 25.53 14.99 -5.90
N ARG A 158 24.52 14.42 -6.57
CA ARG A 158 23.93 13.15 -6.19
C ARG A 158 24.89 12.01 -6.47
N LYS A 159 24.99 11.09 -5.50
CA LYS A 159 25.98 10.00 -5.53
C LYS A 159 25.54 8.80 -6.36
N LEU A 160 24.24 8.65 -6.58
CA LEU A 160 23.67 7.49 -7.24
C LEU A 160 23.05 7.91 -8.57
N ASP A 161 23.46 7.24 -9.66
CA ASP A 161 22.88 7.52 -10.97
C ASP A 161 21.48 6.95 -11.09
N LEU A 162 21.28 5.67 -10.77
CA LEU A 162 19.99 5.00 -10.88
C LEU A 162 19.59 4.32 -9.58
N GLY A 163 18.45 4.69 -9.02
CA GLY A 163 17.90 4.07 -7.81
C GLY A 163 16.44 3.66 -7.94
N GLN A 164 16.10 2.47 -7.43
CA GLN A 164 14.70 2.02 -7.35
C GLN A 164 14.51 0.96 -6.26
N ARG A 165 13.37 1.02 -5.59
CA ARG A 165 12.85 -0.02 -4.70
C ARG A 165 11.49 -0.47 -5.19
N VAL A 166 11.39 -1.67 -5.73
CA VAL A 166 10.16 -2.20 -6.30
C VAL A 166 10.01 -3.67 -5.95
N ARG A 167 8.81 -4.11 -5.62
CA ARG A 167 8.56 -5.53 -5.36
C ARG A 167 8.21 -6.26 -6.65
N LEU A 168 8.83 -7.44 -6.84
CA LEU A 168 8.34 -8.39 -7.82
C LEU A 168 7.08 -9.06 -7.25
N LEU A 169 5.94 -8.71 -7.83
CA LEU A 169 4.65 -9.23 -7.39
C LEU A 169 4.41 -10.64 -7.95
N ASP A 170 3.60 -11.41 -7.23
CA ASP A 170 3.28 -12.80 -7.56
C ASP A 170 2.45 -12.93 -8.85
N PRO A 171 2.53 -14.09 -9.54
CA PRO A 171 1.96 -14.28 -10.89
C PRO A 171 0.43 -14.25 -10.91
N HIS A 172 -0.26 -14.41 -9.78
CA HIS A 172 -1.72 -14.30 -9.70
C HIS A 172 -2.27 -12.91 -10.06
N LEU A 173 -1.43 -11.90 -10.09
CA LEU A 173 -1.78 -10.55 -10.53
C LEU A 173 -1.46 -10.30 -12.02
N GLY A 174 -0.94 -11.32 -12.73
CA GLY A 174 -0.64 -11.26 -14.14
C GLY A 174 0.67 -10.55 -14.50
N SER A 175 0.84 -10.29 -15.80
CA SER A 175 2.06 -9.69 -16.35
C SER A 175 2.26 -8.24 -15.94
N ARG A 176 1.20 -7.43 -15.90
CA ARG A 176 1.27 -6.00 -15.51
C ARG A 176 1.90 -5.82 -14.14
N ALA A 177 1.58 -6.69 -13.19
CA ALA A 177 2.11 -6.62 -11.83
C ALA A 177 3.62 -6.86 -11.74
N ALA A 178 4.20 -7.63 -12.66
CA ALA A 178 5.64 -7.89 -12.70
C ALA A 178 6.41 -6.82 -13.47
N GLN A 179 5.77 -6.21 -14.47
CA GLN A 179 6.40 -5.33 -15.46
C GLN A 179 7.28 -4.25 -14.82
N LYS A 180 6.80 -3.62 -13.76
CA LYS A 180 7.54 -2.56 -13.06
C LYS A 180 8.85 -3.05 -12.44
N ALA A 181 8.86 -4.27 -11.91
CA ALA A 181 10.06 -4.85 -11.31
C ALA A 181 11.00 -5.39 -12.39
N GLU A 182 10.46 -6.05 -13.41
CA GLU A 182 11.23 -6.62 -14.52
C GLU A 182 11.98 -5.53 -15.29
N ILE A 183 11.30 -4.43 -15.65
CA ILE A 183 11.94 -3.33 -16.36
C ILE A 183 13.00 -2.63 -15.49
N ALA A 184 12.76 -2.53 -14.17
CA ALA A 184 13.75 -1.93 -13.27
C ALA A 184 15.04 -2.75 -13.19
N VAL A 185 14.93 -4.08 -13.12
CA VAL A 185 16.08 -4.99 -13.07
C VAL A 185 16.81 -5.01 -14.40
N GLN A 186 16.08 -5.14 -15.52
CA GLN A 186 16.67 -5.17 -16.87
C GLN A 186 17.39 -3.86 -17.20
N PHE A 187 16.74 -2.73 -16.92
CA PHE A 187 17.35 -1.42 -17.17
C PHE A 187 18.56 -1.17 -16.27
N ALA A 188 18.53 -1.59 -15.00
CA ALA A 188 19.69 -1.47 -14.10
C ALA A 188 20.89 -2.29 -14.57
N ALA A 189 20.67 -3.48 -15.13
CA ALA A 189 21.73 -4.29 -15.72
C ALA A 189 22.38 -3.55 -16.90
N ALA A 190 21.58 -3.08 -17.85
CA ALA A 190 22.08 -2.32 -18.99
C ALA A 190 22.77 -1.00 -18.58
N ALA A 191 22.27 -0.31 -17.56
CA ALA A 191 22.89 0.92 -17.06
C ALA A 191 24.25 0.63 -16.40
N LYS A 192 24.42 -0.48 -15.69
CA LYS A 192 25.71 -0.92 -15.14
C LYS A 192 26.73 -1.19 -16.24
N ASP A 193 26.30 -1.87 -17.31
CA ASP A 193 27.17 -2.14 -18.48
C ASP A 193 27.63 -0.84 -19.15
N MET A 194 26.83 0.23 -19.05
CA MET A 194 27.15 1.57 -19.53
C MET A 194 27.96 2.40 -18.53
N GLY A 195 28.35 1.83 -17.39
CA GLY A 195 29.22 2.47 -16.36
C GLY A 195 28.46 3.30 -15.32
N PHE A 196 27.12 3.25 -15.24
CA PHE A 196 26.36 3.98 -14.24
C PHE A 196 26.31 3.28 -12.89
N SER A 197 26.32 4.06 -11.80
CA SER A 197 26.11 3.56 -10.45
C SER A 197 24.63 3.26 -10.23
N CYS A 198 24.31 2.00 -9.85
CA CYS A 198 22.93 1.55 -9.74
C CYS A 198 22.68 0.89 -8.37
N ASP A 199 21.59 1.33 -7.71
CA ASP A 199 21.05 0.70 -6.50
C ASP A 199 19.55 0.40 -6.73
N VAL A 200 19.29 -0.74 -7.36
CA VAL A 200 17.94 -1.22 -7.69
C VAL A 200 17.71 -2.54 -6.97
N SER A 201 16.65 -2.61 -6.17
CA SER A 201 16.30 -3.84 -5.46
C SER A 201 14.81 -4.18 -5.58
N THR A 202 14.54 -5.49 -5.74
CA THR A 202 13.21 -6.10 -5.67
C THR A 202 12.98 -6.86 -4.36
N SER A 203 14.00 -6.94 -3.51
CA SER A 203 13.94 -7.65 -2.23
C SER A 203 13.00 -6.96 -1.24
N PRO A 204 12.15 -7.72 -0.53
CA PRO A 204 11.36 -7.18 0.58
C PRO A 204 12.21 -6.60 1.73
N LYS A 205 13.44 -7.07 1.89
CA LYS A 205 14.37 -6.58 2.94
C LYS A 205 14.84 -5.15 2.69
N ASP A 206 14.90 -4.74 1.42
CA ASP A 206 15.40 -3.42 1.01
C ASP A 206 14.28 -2.36 0.90
N VAL A 207 13.12 -2.65 1.49
CA VAL A 207 12.01 -1.69 1.53
C VAL A 207 12.37 -0.50 2.41
N LEU A 208 12.34 0.69 1.84
CA LEU A 208 12.57 1.93 2.57
C LEU A 208 11.24 2.43 3.17
N LEU A 209 11.22 2.63 4.48
CA LEU A 209 10.07 3.12 5.24
C LEU A 209 10.28 4.57 5.68
N GLY A 210 9.18 5.27 5.95
CA GLY A 210 9.20 6.64 6.43
C GLY A 210 9.95 7.59 5.49
N GLU A 211 10.73 8.50 6.05
CA GLU A 211 11.51 9.49 5.32
C GLU A 211 12.71 8.91 4.57
N ASN A 212 13.15 7.68 4.88
CA ASN A 212 14.29 7.05 4.20
C ASN A 212 14.06 6.90 2.69
N TRP A 213 12.81 6.74 2.25
CA TRP A 213 12.47 6.72 0.84
C TRP A 213 12.76 8.06 0.15
N PHE A 214 12.37 9.16 0.76
CA PHE A 214 12.62 10.51 0.23
C PHE A 214 14.11 10.87 0.26
N GLN A 215 14.82 10.49 1.31
CA GLN A 215 16.27 10.64 1.38
C GLN A 215 16.98 9.86 0.27
N PHE A 216 16.53 8.65 -0.01
CA PHE A 216 17.05 7.83 -1.11
C PHE A 216 16.81 8.51 -2.47
N LEU A 217 15.57 8.95 -2.76
CA LEU A 217 15.25 9.67 -3.99
C LEU A 217 16.07 10.97 -4.12
N GLY A 218 16.15 11.78 -3.06
CA GLY A 218 16.90 13.04 -3.07
C GLY A 218 18.41 12.90 -3.30
N ASN A 219 18.96 11.68 -3.16
CA ASN A 219 20.34 11.35 -3.46
C ASN A 219 20.52 10.57 -4.79
N THR A 220 19.44 10.34 -5.52
CA THR A 220 19.40 9.56 -6.76
C THR A 220 19.11 10.48 -7.93
N ARG A 221 19.89 10.40 -9.03
CA ARG A 221 19.69 11.19 -10.25
C ARG A 221 18.49 10.70 -11.04
N PHE A 222 18.40 9.38 -11.25
CA PHE A 222 17.36 8.74 -12.05
C PHE A 222 16.64 7.65 -11.30
N THR A 223 15.34 7.53 -11.52
CA THR A 223 14.57 6.36 -11.09
C THR A 223 13.84 5.76 -12.29
N VAL A 224 13.65 4.44 -12.30
CA VAL A 224 12.98 3.74 -13.39
C VAL A 224 11.64 3.18 -12.92
N GLY A 225 10.61 3.26 -13.75
CA GLY A 225 9.28 2.81 -13.34
C GLY A 225 8.28 2.61 -14.47
N ALA A 226 7.08 2.21 -14.04
CA ALA A 226 5.90 2.05 -14.89
C ALA A 226 4.65 2.28 -14.02
N LYS A 227 3.46 2.33 -14.62
CA LYS A 227 2.20 2.23 -13.87
C LYS A 227 2.23 0.97 -12.98
N GLY A 228 1.56 1.03 -11.85
CA GLY A 228 1.26 -0.15 -11.03
C GLY A 228 -0.02 -0.84 -11.49
N GLY A 229 -0.38 -1.95 -10.86
CA GLY A 229 -1.66 -2.61 -11.11
C GLY A 229 -1.53 -4.09 -11.44
N ALA A 230 -2.58 -4.64 -12.04
CA ALA A 230 -2.68 -6.05 -12.41
C ALA A 230 -3.25 -6.21 -13.82
N SER A 231 -3.05 -7.38 -14.42
CA SER A 231 -3.75 -7.82 -15.64
C SER A 231 -4.68 -9.01 -15.38
N ILE A 232 -4.80 -9.45 -14.14
CA ILE A 232 -5.68 -10.53 -13.71
C ILE A 232 -6.48 -10.06 -12.49
N VAL A 233 -7.75 -10.38 -12.47
CA VAL A 233 -8.64 -10.16 -11.32
C VAL A 233 -8.70 -11.42 -10.47
N ASP A 234 -8.53 -11.28 -9.16
CA ASP A 234 -8.73 -12.34 -8.17
C ASP A 234 -9.93 -11.98 -7.25
N PRO A 235 -11.17 -12.24 -7.67
CA PRO A 235 -12.37 -11.68 -7.06
C PRO A 235 -12.52 -12.01 -5.56
N ARG A 236 -12.05 -13.18 -5.14
CA ARG A 236 -12.15 -13.64 -3.74
C ARG A 236 -10.80 -14.05 -3.12
N GLY A 237 -9.67 -13.69 -3.74
CA GLY A 237 -8.35 -14.02 -3.25
C GLY A 237 -7.94 -15.49 -3.39
N LYS A 238 -8.66 -16.28 -4.19
CA LYS A 238 -8.40 -17.72 -4.37
C LYS A 238 -7.05 -18.00 -5.03
N LEU A 239 -6.67 -17.17 -6.01
CA LEU A 239 -5.37 -17.29 -6.68
C LEU A 239 -4.23 -16.90 -5.72
N ALA A 240 -4.39 -15.81 -4.97
CA ALA A 240 -3.44 -15.39 -3.94
C ALA A 240 -3.23 -16.49 -2.89
N ASP A 241 -4.33 -17.14 -2.44
CA ASP A 241 -4.26 -18.25 -1.49
C ASP A 241 -3.55 -19.47 -2.09
N LYS A 242 -3.75 -19.77 -3.37
CA LYS A 242 -3.05 -20.86 -4.06
C LYS A 242 -1.56 -20.58 -4.15
N VAL A 243 -1.16 -19.35 -4.50
CA VAL A 243 0.25 -18.94 -4.50
C VAL A 243 0.88 -19.08 -3.13
N ARG A 244 0.19 -18.59 -2.08
CA ARG A 244 0.68 -18.70 -0.70
C ARG A 244 0.93 -20.14 -0.29
N ARG A 245 0.00 -21.04 -0.59
CA ARG A 245 0.16 -22.49 -0.33
C ARG A 245 1.30 -23.12 -1.13
N LEU A 246 1.45 -22.73 -2.41
CA LEU A 246 2.56 -23.22 -3.25
C LEU A 246 3.91 -22.74 -2.70
N ARG A 247 4.05 -21.48 -2.32
CA ARG A 247 5.28 -20.95 -1.72
C ARG A 247 5.61 -21.60 -0.37
N ALA A 248 4.61 -21.86 0.47
CA ALA A 248 4.83 -22.55 1.73
C ALA A 248 5.35 -23.98 1.55
N ARG A 249 4.90 -24.70 0.52
CA ARG A 249 5.35 -26.06 0.20
C ARG A 249 6.64 -26.10 -0.62
N HIS A 250 6.85 -25.11 -1.44
CA HIS A 250 7.93 -25.03 -2.43
C HIS A 250 8.51 -23.59 -2.45
N PRO A 251 9.28 -23.18 -1.44
CA PRO A 251 9.77 -21.79 -1.29
C PRO A 251 10.73 -21.35 -2.41
N HIS A 252 11.37 -22.30 -3.06
CA HIS A 252 12.35 -22.08 -4.13
C HIS A 252 11.75 -21.90 -5.53
N LEU A 253 10.42 -22.06 -5.70
CA LEU A 253 9.80 -21.88 -6.99
C LEU A 253 9.94 -20.42 -7.48
N SER A 254 10.41 -20.28 -8.71
CA SER A 254 10.42 -19.01 -9.41
C SER A 254 9.00 -18.50 -9.67
N ARG A 255 8.89 -17.20 -9.98
CA ARG A 255 7.61 -16.59 -10.38
C ARG A 255 6.97 -17.32 -11.58
N ARG A 256 7.78 -17.73 -12.56
CA ARG A 256 7.32 -18.45 -13.76
C ARG A 256 6.71 -19.81 -13.37
N GLU A 257 7.45 -20.62 -12.62
CA GLU A 257 7.00 -21.94 -12.18
C GLU A 257 5.73 -21.86 -11.31
N LEU A 258 5.59 -20.81 -10.50
CA LEU A 258 4.35 -20.53 -9.78
C LEU A 258 3.20 -20.23 -10.74
N GLY A 259 3.45 -19.40 -11.77
CA GLY A 259 2.48 -19.07 -12.80
C GLY A 259 1.97 -20.30 -13.54
N ASP A 260 2.89 -21.17 -13.97
CA ASP A 260 2.57 -22.42 -14.68
C ASP A 260 1.66 -23.35 -13.85
N ARG A 261 1.76 -23.29 -12.51
CA ARG A 261 0.92 -24.10 -11.58
C ARG A 261 -0.41 -23.47 -11.22
N LEU A 262 -0.66 -22.21 -11.61
CA LEU A 262 -1.90 -21.52 -11.23
C LEU A 262 -3.11 -21.91 -12.06
N ASN A 263 -2.95 -22.41 -13.26
CA ASN A 263 -4.02 -22.59 -14.23
C ASN A 263 -4.85 -21.31 -14.39
N LEU A 264 -4.39 -20.43 -15.26
CA LEU A 264 -4.98 -19.10 -15.45
C LEU A 264 -5.92 -19.04 -16.68
N SER A 265 -6.35 -20.21 -17.22
CA SER A 265 -7.16 -20.28 -18.44
C SER A 265 -8.54 -19.61 -18.31
N ASP A 266 -9.12 -19.65 -17.12
CA ASP A 266 -10.50 -19.20 -16.87
C ASP A 266 -10.57 -17.92 -16.02
N VAL A 267 -9.47 -17.15 -15.94
CA VAL A 267 -9.46 -15.93 -15.15
C VAL A 267 -9.77 -14.70 -15.98
N MET A 268 -10.47 -13.76 -15.37
CA MET A 268 -10.73 -12.46 -16.00
C MET A 268 -9.43 -11.68 -16.16
N CYS A 269 -9.14 -11.28 -17.39
CA CYS A 269 -7.98 -10.50 -17.76
C CYS A 269 -8.40 -9.11 -18.24
N GLY A 270 -7.58 -8.10 -17.96
CA GLY A 270 -7.80 -6.72 -18.37
C GLY A 270 -6.58 -5.85 -18.05
N ASP A 271 -6.69 -4.56 -18.29
CA ASP A 271 -5.68 -3.59 -17.83
C ASP A 271 -6.21 -2.82 -16.62
N PHE A 272 -5.89 -3.31 -15.44
CA PHE A 272 -6.24 -2.69 -14.16
C PHE A 272 -5.05 -1.91 -13.63
N SER A 273 -4.53 -1.00 -14.45
CA SER A 273 -3.36 -0.20 -14.10
C SER A 273 -3.73 1.15 -13.49
N ALA A 274 -2.88 1.62 -12.59
CA ALA A 274 -3.01 2.92 -11.96
C ALA A 274 -1.66 3.65 -11.90
N VAL A 275 -1.71 4.97 -11.95
CA VAL A 275 -0.53 5.82 -11.77
C VAL A 275 -0.05 5.68 -10.32
N SER A 276 1.23 5.37 -10.14
CA SER A 276 1.83 5.22 -8.81
C SER A 276 2.10 6.59 -8.17
N PRO A 277 1.89 6.79 -6.85
CA PRO A 277 2.23 8.03 -6.16
C PRO A 277 3.72 8.37 -6.24
N ARG A 278 4.57 7.39 -6.54
CA ARG A 278 6.01 7.60 -6.77
C ARG A 278 6.34 8.58 -7.88
N LEU A 279 5.41 8.79 -8.82
CA LEU A 279 5.57 9.77 -9.88
C LEU A 279 5.65 11.19 -9.31
N PHE A 280 4.80 11.52 -8.34
CA PHE A 280 4.84 12.78 -7.60
C PHE A 280 6.03 12.86 -6.64
N GLU A 281 6.32 11.77 -5.95
CA GLU A 281 7.43 11.68 -4.98
C GLU A 281 8.79 11.89 -5.65
N ALA A 282 9.01 11.29 -6.83
CA ALA A 282 10.24 11.45 -7.60
C ALA A 282 10.38 12.88 -8.15
N ALA A 283 9.29 13.46 -8.67
CA ALA A 283 9.27 14.85 -9.10
C ALA A 283 9.59 15.79 -7.94
N ALA A 284 8.96 15.59 -6.77
CA ALA A 284 9.19 16.40 -5.58
C ALA A 284 10.66 16.36 -5.12
N MET A 285 11.33 15.22 -5.26
CA MET A 285 12.75 15.10 -4.90
C MET A 285 13.69 15.55 -6.05
N GLY A 286 13.17 16.06 -7.16
CA GLY A 286 13.98 16.46 -8.31
C GLY A 286 14.73 15.27 -8.93
N THR A 287 14.15 14.07 -8.89
CA THR A 287 14.72 12.85 -9.48
C THR A 287 14.16 12.67 -10.88
N CYS A 288 15.02 12.57 -11.90
CA CYS A 288 14.62 12.37 -13.28
C CYS A 288 13.98 10.98 -13.45
N GLN A 289 12.80 10.93 -14.05
CA GLN A 289 12.04 9.71 -14.18
C GLN A 289 12.25 9.07 -15.54
N ILE A 290 12.67 7.81 -15.55
CA ILE A 290 12.76 6.93 -16.73
C ILE A 290 11.55 6.00 -16.64
N LEU A 291 10.56 6.21 -17.51
CA LEU A 291 9.27 5.51 -17.39
C LEU A 291 8.97 4.68 -18.63
N LEU A 292 8.40 3.51 -18.41
CA LEU A 292 7.81 2.77 -19.53
C LEU A 292 6.79 3.66 -20.25
N ARG A 293 6.87 3.72 -21.58
CA ARG A 293 5.94 4.52 -22.39
C ARG A 293 4.51 4.03 -22.16
N ASP A 294 3.69 4.91 -21.64
CA ASP A 294 2.28 4.68 -21.34
C ASP A 294 1.55 6.04 -21.30
N HIS A 295 0.24 6.04 -21.28
CA HIS A 295 -0.55 7.22 -20.99
C HIS A 295 -0.64 7.42 -19.47
N TYR A 296 0.05 8.41 -18.92
CA TYR A 296 0.01 8.76 -17.50
C TYR A 296 -1.06 9.80 -17.21
N PHE A 297 -0.99 10.93 -17.89
CA PHE A 297 -1.92 12.07 -17.82
C PHE A 297 -1.93 12.81 -19.15
N ASP A 298 -3.07 13.44 -19.46
CA ASP A 298 -3.14 14.36 -20.61
C ASP A 298 -2.15 15.50 -20.46
N GLY A 299 -1.28 15.65 -21.44
CA GLY A 299 -0.21 16.64 -21.47
C GLY A 299 1.09 16.24 -20.77
N PHE A 300 1.17 15.03 -20.17
CA PHE A 300 2.43 14.49 -19.64
C PHE A 300 3.20 13.75 -20.73
N GLU A 301 4.13 14.43 -21.37
CA GLU A 301 4.76 14.04 -22.64
C GLU A 301 6.14 13.38 -22.46
N PRO A 302 6.44 12.29 -23.22
CA PRO A 302 7.78 11.70 -23.25
C PRO A 302 8.81 12.71 -23.81
N TRP A 303 10.04 12.59 -23.33
CA TRP A 303 11.19 13.44 -23.64
C TRP A 303 11.09 14.90 -23.15
N ARG A 304 9.94 15.30 -22.66
CA ARG A 304 9.72 16.60 -22.02
C ARG A 304 9.60 16.48 -20.50
N HIS A 305 8.74 15.57 -20.04
CA HIS A 305 8.43 15.42 -18.62
C HIS A 305 9.04 14.15 -18.01
N TYR A 306 9.40 13.19 -18.85
CA TYR A 306 10.07 11.95 -18.45
C TYR A 306 10.87 11.37 -19.62
N VAL A 307 11.85 10.52 -19.31
CA VAL A 307 12.60 9.75 -20.30
C VAL A 307 11.85 8.46 -20.60
N PRO A 308 11.36 8.23 -21.82
CA PRO A 308 10.57 7.05 -22.12
C PRO A 308 11.45 5.80 -22.33
N LEU A 309 10.96 4.67 -21.85
CA LEU A 309 11.40 3.34 -22.25
C LEU A 309 10.30 2.64 -23.05
N ASP A 310 10.66 1.93 -24.08
CA ASP A 310 9.73 1.11 -24.84
C ASP A 310 9.73 -0.33 -24.30
N SER A 311 8.57 -1.01 -24.36
CA SER A 311 8.43 -2.39 -23.94
C SER A 311 9.07 -3.32 -24.97
N GLY A 312 10.19 -3.94 -24.60
CA GLY A 312 10.94 -4.83 -25.48
C GLY A 312 11.86 -4.08 -26.47
N GLY A 313 12.87 -4.74 -26.95
CA GLY A 313 13.85 -4.20 -27.88
C GLY A 313 15.03 -3.50 -27.21
N ALA A 314 15.85 -2.86 -28.06
CA ALA A 314 17.02 -2.11 -27.60
C ALA A 314 16.61 -0.78 -26.96
N ILE A 315 17.35 -0.39 -25.91
CA ILE A 315 17.13 0.91 -25.27
C ILE A 315 17.55 2.01 -26.26
N ASP A 316 16.68 2.99 -26.44
CA ASP A 316 16.95 4.17 -27.29
C ASP A 316 18.25 4.86 -26.84
N PRO A 317 19.22 5.08 -27.75
CA PRO A 317 20.50 5.75 -27.41
C PRO A 317 20.33 7.13 -26.75
N ARG A 318 19.21 7.81 -27.01
CA ARG A 318 18.89 9.10 -26.36
C ARG A 318 18.75 8.98 -24.85
N VAL A 319 18.32 7.84 -24.34
CA VAL A 319 18.23 7.56 -22.89
C VAL A 319 19.62 7.73 -22.26
N TRP A 320 20.65 7.13 -22.86
CA TRP A 320 22.02 7.20 -22.38
C TRP A 320 22.60 8.60 -22.51
N LYS A 321 22.21 9.35 -23.56
CA LYS A 321 22.58 10.75 -23.71
C LYS A 321 22.03 11.58 -22.54
N VAL A 322 20.73 11.45 -22.22
CA VAL A 322 20.12 12.15 -21.09
C VAL A 322 20.79 11.76 -19.76
N MET A 323 21.12 10.47 -19.56
CA MET A 323 21.77 10.02 -18.31
C MET A 323 23.19 10.58 -18.12
N ARG A 324 23.90 10.95 -19.20
CA ARG A 324 25.22 11.57 -19.15
C ARG A 324 25.20 13.09 -19.13
N ASP A 325 24.12 13.69 -19.62
CA ASP A 325 23.96 15.14 -19.76
C ASP A 325 23.10 15.67 -18.60
N ILE A 326 23.77 16.29 -17.62
CA ILE A 326 23.15 16.81 -16.41
C ILE A 326 22.17 17.94 -16.72
N ASP A 327 22.47 18.78 -17.71
CA ASP A 327 21.64 19.93 -18.07
C ASP A 327 20.35 19.45 -18.75
N LEU A 328 20.46 18.53 -19.68
CA LEU A 328 19.31 17.93 -20.36
C LEU A 328 18.41 17.16 -19.37
N ALA A 329 19.00 16.40 -18.46
CA ALA A 329 18.24 15.74 -17.39
C ALA A 329 17.55 16.76 -16.48
N GLY A 330 18.25 17.84 -16.15
CA GLY A 330 17.72 18.95 -15.35
C GLY A 330 16.54 19.67 -16.02
N GLU A 331 16.54 19.83 -17.34
CA GLU A 331 15.40 20.38 -18.09
C GLU A 331 14.16 19.49 -17.97
N ILE A 332 14.32 18.17 -18.12
CA ILE A 332 13.23 17.21 -17.96
C ILE A 332 12.70 17.23 -16.53
N VAL A 333 13.58 17.30 -15.53
CA VAL A 333 13.17 17.40 -14.11
C VAL A 333 12.33 18.65 -13.88
N ARG A 334 12.81 19.82 -14.32
CA ARG A 334 12.06 21.08 -14.16
C ARG A 334 10.70 21.04 -14.85
N ALA A 335 10.64 20.52 -16.09
CA ALA A 335 9.38 20.37 -16.79
C ALA A 335 8.41 19.42 -16.08
N SER A 336 8.93 18.30 -15.53
CA SER A 336 8.15 17.35 -14.73
C SER A 336 7.61 17.99 -13.44
N GLN A 337 8.43 18.75 -12.74
CA GLN A 337 8.03 19.48 -11.52
C GLN A 337 6.96 20.52 -11.82
N ALA A 338 7.15 21.34 -12.85
CA ALA A 338 6.17 22.34 -13.27
C ALA A 338 4.82 21.69 -13.61
N PHE A 339 4.82 20.56 -14.31
CA PHE A 339 3.58 19.86 -14.68
C PHE A 339 2.90 19.20 -13.49
N LEU A 340 3.66 18.49 -12.63
CA LEU A 340 3.09 17.63 -11.59
C LEU A 340 2.86 18.35 -10.27
N LEU A 341 3.68 19.34 -9.93
CA LEU A 341 3.69 19.93 -8.58
C LEU A 341 3.18 21.37 -8.54
N GLU A 342 3.46 22.17 -9.59
CA GLU A 342 3.10 23.60 -9.59
C GLU A 342 1.66 23.84 -10.05
N THR A 343 1.03 22.82 -10.66
CA THR A 343 -0.39 22.88 -11.01
C THR A 343 -1.25 22.42 -9.83
N GLU A 344 -2.33 23.14 -9.54
CA GLU A 344 -3.28 22.70 -8.50
C GLU A 344 -3.98 21.37 -8.84
N ARG A 345 -3.90 20.94 -10.12
CA ARG A 345 -4.61 19.77 -10.66
C ARG A 345 -4.41 18.50 -9.82
N PHE A 346 -3.21 18.31 -9.31
CA PHE A 346 -2.81 17.08 -8.61
C PHE A 346 -2.68 17.24 -7.09
N THR A 347 -3.21 18.32 -6.51
CA THR A 347 -3.15 18.54 -5.07
C THR A 347 -4.29 17.84 -4.34
N TYR A 348 -4.04 17.39 -3.10
CA TYR A 348 -5.10 16.90 -2.23
C TYR A 348 -6.19 17.94 -1.98
N ALA A 349 -5.82 19.22 -1.85
CA ALA A 349 -6.77 20.31 -1.64
C ALA A 349 -7.79 20.39 -2.79
N LYS A 350 -7.32 20.39 -4.04
CA LYS A 350 -8.20 20.45 -5.21
C LYS A 350 -9.07 19.21 -5.34
N PHE A 351 -8.48 18.04 -5.18
CA PHE A 351 -9.20 16.77 -5.23
C PHE A 351 -10.31 16.70 -4.17
N LEU A 352 -10.00 17.00 -2.91
CA LEU A 352 -10.97 16.91 -1.83
C LEU A 352 -12.03 18.02 -1.88
N ALA A 353 -11.72 19.18 -2.46
CA ALA A 353 -12.73 20.19 -2.76
C ALA A 353 -13.74 19.67 -3.81
N GLN A 354 -13.28 18.96 -4.83
CA GLN A 354 -14.15 18.31 -5.80
C GLN A 354 -14.99 17.20 -5.15
N VAL A 355 -14.39 16.33 -4.35
CA VAL A 355 -15.11 15.30 -3.59
C VAL A 355 -16.21 15.92 -2.74
N ALA A 356 -15.92 16.99 -2.01
CA ALA A 356 -16.90 17.68 -1.17
C ALA A 356 -18.06 18.24 -2.00
N LEU A 357 -17.77 18.83 -3.16
CA LEU A 357 -18.81 19.35 -4.07
C LEU A 357 -19.70 18.21 -4.60
N GLU A 358 -19.10 17.12 -5.06
CA GLU A 358 -19.84 15.98 -5.65
C GLU A 358 -20.70 15.21 -4.62
N THR A 359 -20.25 15.21 -3.37
CA THR A 359 -20.89 14.46 -2.28
C THR A 359 -21.82 15.30 -1.40
N GLY A 360 -21.84 16.62 -1.62
CA GLY A 360 -22.65 17.55 -0.83
C GLY A 360 -22.11 17.81 0.58
N ILE A 361 -20.82 17.56 0.81
CA ILE A 361 -20.15 17.95 2.05
C ILE A 361 -20.00 19.48 2.05
N GLU A 362 -20.68 20.16 2.98
CA GLU A 362 -20.58 21.60 3.11
C GLU A 362 -19.16 22.01 3.51
N GLN A 363 -18.59 22.94 2.76
CA GLN A 363 -17.30 23.54 3.05
C GLN A 363 -17.43 24.81 3.88
N THR A 364 -16.45 25.08 4.69
CA THR A 364 -16.34 26.30 5.49
C THR A 364 -15.02 27.00 5.26
N ASN A 365 -15.00 28.32 5.41
CA ASN A 365 -13.76 29.10 5.44
C ASN A 365 -13.15 29.15 6.86
N GLU A 366 -13.86 28.66 7.86
CA GLU A 366 -13.35 28.58 9.22
C GLU A 366 -12.33 27.45 9.36
N LYS A 367 -11.49 27.53 10.39
CA LYS A 367 -10.52 26.49 10.69
C LYS A 367 -11.24 25.19 11.09
N THR A 368 -11.00 24.14 10.36
CA THR A 368 -11.52 22.81 10.65
C THR A 368 -11.05 22.30 12.01
N ILE A 369 -11.96 21.85 12.85
CA ILE A 369 -11.63 21.16 14.09
C ILE A 369 -11.26 19.73 13.77
N ILE A 370 -10.00 19.35 13.98
CA ILE A 370 -9.50 17.99 13.77
C ILE A 370 -9.42 17.30 15.13
N SER A 371 -10.01 16.11 15.23
CA SER A 371 -9.94 15.27 16.42
C SER A 371 -9.61 13.83 16.03
N ASP A 372 -8.80 13.17 16.83
CA ASP A 372 -8.55 11.74 16.72
C ASP A 372 -9.31 11.01 17.81
N SER A 373 -10.10 10.03 17.45
CA SER A 373 -10.84 9.21 18.42
C SER A 373 -9.96 8.14 19.07
N SER A 374 -8.79 7.92 18.51
CA SER A 374 -7.74 7.09 19.08
C SER A 374 -6.65 8.02 19.63
N ALA A 375 -6.57 8.12 20.95
CA ALA A 375 -5.36 8.65 21.56
C ALA A 375 -4.21 7.78 21.10
N ASP A 376 -3.22 8.40 20.47
CA ASP A 376 -1.95 7.86 20.00
C ASP A 376 -2.01 6.74 18.94
N LEU A 377 -1.49 7.04 17.75
CA LEU A 377 -1.10 6.04 16.73
C LEU A 377 -0.22 4.92 17.34
N ASP A 378 0.46 5.17 18.44
CA ASP A 378 1.32 4.24 19.16
C ASP A 378 0.52 3.20 19.99
N VAL A 379 -0.69 3.50 20.42
CA VAL A 379 -1.55 2.58 21.20
C VAL A 379 -2.20 1.50 20.35
N VAL A 380 -2.34 1.73 19.05
CA VAL A 380 -3.01 0.78 18.13
C VAL A 380 -2.21 -0.51 17.94
N VAL A 381 -0.92 -0.47 18.16
CA VAL A 381 -0.03 -1.64 18.04
C VAL A 381 -0.19 -2.63 19.21
N GLY A 382 -0.67 -2.15 20.36
CA GLY A 382 -0.84 -2.94 21.57
C GLY A 382 -2.16 -3.71 21.66
N ASN A 383 -3.13 -3.51 20.76
CA ASN A 383 -4.43 -4.15 20.86
C ASN A 383 -4.46 -5.57 20.24
N SER A 384 -3.77 -6.50 20.88
CA SER A 384 -3.89 -7.95 20.70
C SER A 384 -5.33 -8.48 20.85
N SER A 385 -6.27 -7.69 21.37
CA SER A 385 -7.69 -8.04 21.46
C SER A 385 -8.36 -8.38 20.12
N LEU A 386 -7.77 -8.01 18.98
CA LEU A 386 -8.26 -8.35 17.64
C LEU A 386 -7.50 -9.53 17.01
N ILE A 387 -6.24 -9.75 17.37
CA ILE A 387 -5.43 -10.87 16.87
C ILE A 387 -5.90 -12.17 17.52
N LEU A 388 -6.24 -12.11 18.80
CA LEU A 388 -6.66 -13.28 19.57
C LEU A 388 -8.00 -13.90 19.11
N PRO A 389 -9.09 -13.14 18.90
CA PRO A 389 -10.31 -13.67 18.30
C PRO A 389 -10.10 -14.25 16.91
N TRP A 390 -9.18 -13.65 16.12
CA TRP A 390 -8.83 -14.17 14.81
C TRP A 390 -8.09 -15.52 14.91
N LEU A 391 -7.07 -15.64 15.76
CA LEU A 391 -6.40 -16.91 16.03
C LEU A 391 -7.38 -17.95 16.55
N GLN A 392 -8.34 -17.56 17.38
CA GLN A 392 -9.39 -18.44 17.91
C GLN A 392 -10.43 -18.83 16.84
N SER A 393 -10.71 -17.98 15.86
CA SER A 393 -11.63 -18.29 14.74
C SER A 393 -10.99 -19.18 13.68
N TYR A 394 -9.67 -19.13 13.53
CA TYR A 394 -8.94 -19.88 12.51
C TYR A 394 -8.43 -21.23 12.98
N LEU A 395 -8.19 -21.37 14.29
CA LEU A 395 -7.70 -22.59 14.91
C LEU A 395 -8.60 -22.96 16.09
N SER A 396 -9.02 -24.21 16.19
CA SER A 396 -9.64 -24.66 17.43
C SER A 396 -8.69 -24.38 18.60
N ARG A 397 -9.24 -24.05 19.79
CA ARG A 397 -8.42 -23.75 20.99
C ARG A 397 -7.38 -24.86 21.29
N ALA A 398 -7.69 -26.10 20.94
CA ALA A 398 -6.78 -27.23 21.11
C ALA A 398 -5.58 -27.15 20.15
N ILE A 399 -5.80 -26.82 18.88
CA ILE A 399 -4.74 -26.64 17.86
C ILE A 399 -3.86 -25.46 18.25
N LEU A 400 -4.47 -24.33 18.63
CA LEU A 400 -3.73 -23.13 19.02
C LEU A 400 -2.84 -23.39 20.25
N ARG A 401 -3.36 -24.05 21.30
CA ARG A 401 -2.56 -24.44 22.46
C ARG A 401 -1.43 -25.40 22.09
N GLY A 402 -1.68 -26.34 21.19
CA GLY A 402 -0.65 -27.26 20.69
C GLY A 402 0.48 -26.55 19.98
N VAL A 403 0.14 -25.58 19.12
CA VAL A 403 1.11 -24.73 18.39
C VAL A 403 1.92 -23.88 19.36
N LEU A 404 1.26 -23.20 20.31
CA LEU A 404 1.93 -22.35 21.29
C LEU A 404 2.88 -23.14 22.21
N LYS A 405 2.48 -24.33 22.67
CA LYS A 405 3.36 -25.24 23.45
C LYS A 405 4.58 -25.70 22.65
N ARG A 406 4.44 -25.89 21.33
CA ARG A 406 5.56 -26.25 20.47
C ARG A 406 6.50 -25.06 20.29
N VAL A 407 5.97 -23.87 20.03
CA VAL A 407 6.75 -22.62 19.93
C VAL A 407 7.52 -22.37 21.23
N GLU A 408 6.86 -22.48 22.36
CA GLU A 408 7.48 -22.33 23.69
C GLU A 408 8.64 -23.32 23.90
N ARG A 409 8.44 -24.59 23.52
CA ARG A 409 9.46 -25.62 23.63
C ARG A 409 10.69 -25.34 22.77
N GLU A 410 10.50 -24.93 21.52
CA GLU A 410 11.58 -24.61 20.60
C GLU A 410 12.34 -23.35 21.04
N LEU A 411 11.62 -22.33 21.54
CA LEU A 411 12.21 -21.13 22.14
C LEU A 411 13.04 -21.43 23.39
N LYS A 412 12.52 -22.25 24.31
CA LYS A 412 13.23 -22.64 25.55
C LYS A 412 14.46 -23.52 25.25
N ALA A 413 14.42 -24.31 24.18
CA ALA A 413 15.51 -25.17 23.77
C ALA A 413 16.61 -24.45 22.96
N GLY A 414 16.44 -23.17 22.65
CA GLY A 414 17.36 -22.42 21.79
C GLY A 414 17.44 -22.96 20.35
N ARG A 415 16.50 -23.85 20.00
CA ARG A 415 16.43 -24.47 18.67
C ARG A 415 15.45 -23.69 17.80
N PHE A 416 15.76 -22.43 17.52
CA PHE A 416 15.08 -21.76 16.42
C PHE A 416 15.55 -22.40 15.12
N MET A 417 14.62 -22.97 14.38
CA MET A 417 14.92 -23.53 13.06
C MET A 417 15.59 -22.45 12.24
N LYS A 418 16.82 -22.68 11.82
CA LYS A 418 17.42 -21.99 10.67
C LYS A 418 16.49 -22.25 9.49
N LEU A 419 15.54 -21.36 9.30
CA LEU A 419 14.84 -21.21 8.03
C LEU A 419 15.89 -20.65 7.09
N ASN A 420 16.36 -21.44 6.18
CA ASN A 420 17.38 -21.20 5.15
C ASN A 420 18.15 -19.89 5.28
N ASP A 421 19.44 -19.92 5.04
CA ASP A 421 20.45 -18.83 5.20
C ASP A 421 20.09 -17.43 4.66
N SER A 422 18.89 -17.24 4.10
CA SER A 422 18.36 -15.97 3.61
C SER A 422 17.56 -15.14 4.64
N ASP A 423 17.31 -15.66 5.85
CA ASP A 423 16.45 -15.03 6.88
C ASP A 423 17.18 -14.74 8.20
N SER A 424 18.47 -14.39 8.16
CA SER A 424 19.28 -14.06 9.35
C SER A 424 18.65 -12.96 10.21
N ASP A 425 18.06 -11.93 9.60
CA ASP A 425 17.37 -10.83 10.28
C ASP A 425 16.16 -11.27 11.13
N TYR A 426 15.54 -12.41 10.77
CA TYR A 426 14.40 -12.94 11.48
C TYR A 426 14.81 -13.68 12.76
N SER A 427 15.89 -14.44 12.70
CA SER A 427 16.42 -15.18 13.85
C SER A 427 16.86 -14.21 14.94
N ASP A 428 17.55 -13.13 14.56
CA ASP A 428 18.04 -12.08 15.45
C ASP A 428 16.88 -11.30 16.12
N HIS A 429 15.80 -11.04 15.36
CA HIS A 429 14.64 -10.35 15.91
C HIS A 429 13.86 -11.22 16.91
N VAL A 430 13.75 -12.52 16.67
CA VAL A 430 13.11 -13.45 17.59
C VAL A 430 13.99 -13.69 18.81
N GLU A 431 15.30 -13.80 18.67
CA GLU A 431 16.23 -13.97 19.78
C GLU A 431 16.22 -12.73 20.69
N THR A 432 16.23 -11.52 20.10
CA THR A 432 16.12 -10.23 20.83
C THR A 432 14.78 -10.09 21.58
N ASN A 433 13.69 -10.70 21.12
CA ASN A 433 12.36 -10.60 21.72
C ASN A 433 11.89 -11.90 22.42
N ARG A 434 12.75 -12.87 22.53
CA ARG A 434 12.48 -14.22 23.10
C ARG A 434 11.70 -14.17 24.40
N ASP A 435 12.19 -13.40 25.38
CA ASP A 435 11.56 -13.34 26.70
C ASP A 435 10.18 -12.68 26.70
N LYS A 436 9.97 -11.72 25.78
CA LYS A 436 8.68 -11.08 25.57
C LYS A 436 7.68 -12.05 24.94
N ILE A 437 8.13 -12.87 23.97
CA ILE A 437 7.30 -13.89 23.32
C ILE A 437 6.92 -14.98 24.33
N LEU A 438 7.85 -15.41 25.16
CA LEU A 438 7.59 -16.42 26.19
C LEU A 438 6.59 -15.92 27.24
N LYS A 439 6.73 -14.67 27.73
CA LYS A 439 5.75 -14.03 28.61
C LYS A 439 4.36 -13.93 28.00
N TRP A 440 4.28 -13.64 26.72
CA TRP A 440 3.00 -13.57 26.00
C TRP A 440 2.34 -14.96 25.88
N ILE A 441 3.13 -16.00 25.56
CA ILE A 441 2.64 -17.38 25.49
C ILE A 441 2.12 -17.84 26.86
N ASP A 442 2.83 -17.51 27.93
CA ASP A 442 2.48 -17.85 29.30
C ASP A 442 1.19 -17.15 29.75
N GLY A 443 1.07 -15.84 29.52
CA GLY A 443 -0.15 -15.07 29.75
C GLY A 443 -1.36 -15.57 28.97
N PHE A 444 -1.15 -16.06 27.74
CA PHE A 444 -2.20 -16.67 26.94
C PHE A 444 -2.66 -18.02 27.51
N GLN A 445 -1.74 -18.81 28.03
CA GLN A 445 -2.05 -20.17 28.62
C GLN A 445 -2.72 -20.05 29.98
N SER A 446 -2.35 -19.07 30.81
CA SER A 446 -2.93 -18.82 32.15
C SER A 446 -4.30 -18.14 32.09
N GLY A 447 -4.68 -17.53 31.00
CA GLY A 447 -5.90 -16.73 30.87
C GLY A 447 -5.79 -15.31 31.43
N ASP A 448 -4.64 -14.94 31.96
CA ASP A 448 -4.34 -13.60 32.49
C ASP A 448 -3.81 -12.71 31.36
N LEU A 449 -4.71 -12.20 30.52
CA LEU A 449 -4.38 -11.32 29.42
C LEU A 449 -4.23 -9.87 29.90
N ILE A 450 -3.05 -9.51 30.40
CA ILE A 450 -2.56 -8.13 30.39
C ILE A 450 -1.51 -8.05 29.28
N ILE A 451 -1.90 -7.42 28.18
CA ILE A 451 -1.05 -7.31 27.01
C ILE A 451 -0.45 -5.93 26.98
N GLU A 452 0.78 -5.83 27.41
CA GLU A 452 1.66 -4.75 27.05
C GLU A 452 2.58 -5.22 25.93
N SER A 453 2.40 -4.60 24.76
CA SER A 453 3.36 -4.46 23.65
C SER A 453 4.18 -5.68 23.20
N LEU A 454 3.67 -6.46 22.27
CA LEU A 454 4.50 -7.26 21.38
C LEU A 454 4.06 -7.06 19.93
N VAL A 455 4.83 -6.24 19.22
CA VAL A 455 4.77 -6.10 17.76
C VAL A 455 5.60 -7.22 17.16
N VAL A 456 4.98 -8.34 16.89
CA VAL A 456 5.53 -9.27 15.89
C VAL A 456 4.97 -8.79 14.56
N PRO A 457 5.81 -8.39 13.57
CA PRO A 457 5.31 -8.00 12.27
C PRO A 457 4.42 -9.13 11.72
N TRP A 458 3.20 -8.81 11.29
CA TRP A 458 2.20 -9.77 10.79
C TRP A 458 2.75 -10.75 9.74
N ARG A 459 3.63 -10.29 8.86
CA ARG A 459 4.30 -11.15 7.87
C ARG A 459 5.09 -12.26 8.51
N THR A 460 5.69 -11.99 9.65
CA THR A 460 6.48 -12.90 10.46
C THR A 460 5.58 -13.95 11.11
N ALA A 461 4.47 -13.55 11.72
CA ALA A 461 3.52 -14.47 12.33
C ALA A 461 2.79 -15.35 11.30
N SER A 462 2.42 -14.80 10.14
CA SER A 462 1.77 -15.55 9.06
C SER A 462 2.70 -16.55 8.37
N SER A 463 3.95 -16.18 8.12
CA SER A 463 4.98 -17.08 7.58
C SER A 463 5.32 -18.18 8.57
N PHE A 464 5.44 -17.83 9.85
CA PHE A 464 5.68 -18.74 10.96
C PHE A 464 4.54 -19.73 11.15
N MET A 465 3.28 -19.28 11.17
CA MET A 465 2.10 -20.12 11.28
C MET A 465 1.93 -21.06 10.09
N SER A 466 2.23 -20.59 8.88
CA SER A 466 2.21 -21.43 7.67
C SER A 466 3.28 -22.54 7.72
N SER A 467 4.45 -22.28 8.30
CA SER A 467 5.50 -23.27 8.46
C SER A 467 5.18 -24.32 9.54
N LEU A 468 4.39 -23.95 10.56
CA LEU A 468 3.97 -24.85 11.64
C LEU A 468 2.78 -25.75 11.26
N THR A 469 1.91 -25.31 10.36
CA THR A 469 0.76 -26.08 9.88
C THR A 469 1.06 -26.96 8.67
N ALA A 470 2.23 -26.78 8.04
CA ALA A 470 2.69 -27.57 6.87
C ALA A 470 3.45 -28.86 7.26
N ARG A 471 3.54 -29.19 8.52
CA ARG A 471 4.04 -30.45 9.09
C ARG A 471 2.93 -31.03 9.99
#